data_4600b427b9809232addb07ab752491d2
#
_entry.id   4600b427b9809232addb07ab752491d2
#
_cell.length_a   1.000
_cell.length_b   1.000
_cell.length_c   1.000
_cell.angle_alpha   90.00
_cell.angle_beta   90.00
_cell.angle_gamma   90.00
#
_symmetry.space_group_name_H-M   'P 1'
#
loop_
_entity.id
_entity.type
_entity.pdbx_description
1 polymer ?
#
loop_
_entity_poly.entity_id
_entity_poly.type
_entity_poly.pdbx_seq_one_letter_code
_entity_poly.pdbx_strand_id
1 'polypeptide(L)'
;YSDQSGKWHYRDANGNDLTGPQTIDGVQVYFDKENGVQAKGVFAKDPNNAKKLNFYDKDSGALLKSQFIVAYSNDTKQYERYYLDDNGNPVKGEYRINRRSVYFDDKSGTQIIDRFAPNGHFYDQDGVFVNLGTNRFVEIKGKWYYLNNSGQIIKGSHIINGAQVYFDENGIQIKGDFDKENRYYDEHTGKLVTNRFVTVKDKNYFIGAKGTPVKGATLIDGKEYYFDNKTGAQVKGDFGGNGKYYDTSTGALVTNRYVNVDKYWYYVDAEGKPLKGSQTINNVPVYFDSYYGRQIKGDFGDDGYYYDKDSGARITLEKNR
;
A
#
# COMPACT_ATOMS: atom_id res chain seq x y z
N TYR A 1 8.45 -25.19 46.14
CA TYR A 1 9.89 -25.24 45.81
C TYR A 1 10.13 -24.77 44.38
N SER A 2 11.31 -24.30 44.07
CA SER A 2 11.76 -24.08 42.69
C SER A 2 12.62 -25.26 42.21
N ASP A 3 12.46 -25.65 40.95
CA ASP A 3 13.33 -26.65 40.32
C ASP A 3 14.70 -26.04 39.92
N GLN A 4 15.58 -26.83 39.33
CA GLN A 4 16.92 -26.41 38.90
C GLN A 4 16.89 -25.33 37.79
N SER A 5 15.78 -25.18 37.07
CA SER A 5 15.57 -24.12 36.07
C SER A 5 14.96 -22.83 36.66
N GLY A 6 14.72 -22.80 38.01
CA GLY A 6 14.10 -21.67 38.69
C GLY A 6 12.57 -21.63 38.57
N LYS A 7 11.95 -22.68 38.03
CA LYS A 7 10.50 -22.79 37.92
C LYS A 7 9.88 -23.27 39.23
N TRP A 8 8.74 -22.71 39.57
CA TRP A 8 8.04 -23.00 40.82
C TRP A 8 7.04 -24.13 40.68
N HIS A 9 7.03 -25.02 41.68
CA HIS A 9 6.12 -26.15 41.87
C HIS A 9 5.56 -26.15 43.29
N TYR A 10 4.44 -26.82 43.48
CA TYR A 10 3.86 -27.05 44.80
C TYR A 10 3.51 -28.52 44.98
N ARG A 11 3.96 -29.14 46.06
CA ARG A 11 3.69 -30.56 46.42
C ARG A 11 2.59 -30.68 47.43
N ASP A 12 1.72 -31.66 47.22
CA ASP A 12 0.73 -32.06 48.20
C ASP A 12 1.39 -32.82 49.39
N ALA A 13 0.59 -33.21 50.39
CA ALA A 13 1.06 -33.95 51.54
C ALA A 13 1.65 -35.34 51.20
N ASN A 14 1.34 -35.87 50.01
CA ASN A 14 1.81 -37.17 49.53
C ASN A 14 3.08 -37.03 48.66
N GLY A 15 3.57 -35.81 48.46
CA GLY A 15 4.76 -35.54 47.69
C GLY A 15 4.53 -35.41 46.15
N ASN A 16 3.28 -35.40 45.69
CA ASN A 16 2.95 -35.23 44.28
C ASN A 16 2.89 -33.74 43.90
N ASP A 17 3.40 -33.38 42.74
CA ASP A 17 3.28 -32.03 42.22
C ASP A 17 1.83 -31.71 41.85
N LEU A 18 1.31 -30.59 42.34
CA LEU A 18 -0.02 -30.12 41.98
C LEU A 18 -0.06 -29.66 40.52
N THR A 19 -1.17 -29.90 39.87
CA THR A 19 -1.45 -29.46 38.46
C THR A 19 -2.81 -28.81 38.35
N GLY A 20 -2.99 -28.00 37.32
CA GLY A 20 -4.25 -27.27 37.04
C GLY A 20 -4.50 -26.14 38.03
N PRO A 21 -5.76 -25.66 38.14
CA PRO A 21 -6.16 -24.60 39.06
C PRO A 21 -6.17 -25.12 40.50
N GLN A 22 -5.61 -24.34 41.40
CA GLN A 22 -5.55 -24.62 42.81
C GLN A 22 -5.90 -23.40 43.66
N THR A 23 -6.36 -23.61 44.88
CA THR A 23 -6.46 -22.57 45.90
C THR A 23 -5.56 -22.90 47.05
N ILE A 24 -4.50 -22.10 47.26
CA ILE A 24 -3.50 -22.31 48.31
C ILE A 24 -3.56 -21.10 49.25
N ASP A 25 -3.82 -21.31 50.50
CA ASP A 25 -3.98 -20.25 51.49
C ASP A 25 -4.96 -19.15 51.11
N GLY A 26 -6.07 -19.52 50.42
CA GLY A 26 -7.09 -18.62 49.93
C GLY A 26 -6.74 -17.91 48.61
N VAL A 27 -5.55 -18.16 48.05
CA VAL A 27 -5.08 -17.54 46.80
C VAL A 27 -5.29 -18.51 45.63
N GLN A 28 -5.97 -18.02 44.57
CA GLN A 28 -6.13 -18.81 43.34
C GLN A 28 -4.84 -18.76 42.52
N VAL A 29 -4.28 -19.94 42.21
CA VAL A 29 -3.06 -20.14 41.42
C VAL A 29 -3.30 -21.19 40.34
N TYR A 30 -2.39 -21.32 39.39
CA TYR A 30 -2.46 -22.35 38.37
C TYR A 30 -1.10 -23.01 38.16
N PHE A 31 -1.10 -24.31 38.08
CA PHE A 31 0.05 -25.12 37.72
C PHE A 31 -0.23 -25.77 36.36
N ASP A 32 0.75 -25.72 35.48
CA ASP A 32 0.63 -26.33 34.15
C ASP A 32 0.27 -27.82 34.28
N LYS A 33 -0.67 -28.30 33.49
CA LYS A 33 -1.23 -29.65 33.60
C LYS A 33 -0.25 -30.75 33.20
N GLU A 34 0.73 -30.40 32.35
CA GLU A 34 1.68 -31.39 31.84
C GLU A 34 2.94 -31.49 32.70
N ASN A 35 3.42 -30.38 33.22
CA ASN A 35 4.70 -30.31 33.90
C ASN A 35 4.64 -29.78 35.35
N GLY A 36 3.47 -29.39 35.86
CA GLY A 36 3.29 -28.90 37.23
C GLY A 36 3.94 -27.54 37.54
N VAL A 37 4.41 -26.82 36.53
CA VAL A 37 5.03 -25.50 36.68
C VAL A 37 3.97 -24.44 36.99
N GLN A 38 4.20 -23.63 38.03
CA GLN A 38 3.31 -22.51 38.38
C GLN A 38 3.30 -21.45 37.29
N ALA A 39 2.10 -21.03 36.82
CA ALA A 39 1.92 -19.91 35.93
C ALA A 39 2.28 -18.61 36.66
N LYS A 40 3.27 -17.87 36.14
CA LYS A 40 3.72 -16.58 36.65
C LYS A 40 4.02 -15.64 35.52
N GLY A 41 3.39 -14.45 35.49
CA GLY A 41 3.56 -13.47 34.46
C GLY A 41 3.04 -13.90 33.09
N VAL A 42 2.16 -14.90 33.01
CA VAL A 42 1.68 -15.52 31.78
C VAL A 42 0.17 -15.75 31.80
N PHE A 43 -0.40 -15.86 30.63
CA PHE A 43 -1.76 -16.38 30.45
C PHE A 43 -1.75 -17.91 30.52
N ALA A 44 -2.70 -18.46 31.28
CA ALA A 44 -2.99 -19.88 31.29
C ALA A 44 -4.48 -20.12 31.04
N LYS A 45 -4.86 -21.37 30.72
CA LYS A 45 -6.26 -21.68 30.40
C LYS A 45 -7.17 -21.44 31.62
N ASP A 46 -8.31 -20.80 31.38
CA ASP A 46 -9.34 -20.66 32.42
C ASP A 46 -9.83 -22.03 32.84
N PRO A 47 -9.83 -22.35 34.17
CA PRO A 47 -10.25 -23.65 34.69
C PRO A 47 -11.71 -24.00 34.33
N ASN A 48 -12.56 -23.01 34.22
CA ASN A 48 -13.99 -23.16 33.93
C ASN A 48 -14.34 -23.08 32.44
N ASN A 49 -13.42 -22.58 31.61
CA ASN A 49 -13.62 -22.42 30.17
C ASN A 49 -12.31 -22.49 29.39
N ALA A 50 -12.01 -23.65 28.82
CA ALA A 50 -10.77 -23.87 28.05
C ALA A 50 -10.55 -22.94 26.84
N LYS A 51 -11.60 -22.21 26.39
CA LYS A 51 -11.51 -21.19 25.31
C LYS A 51 -11.09 -19.81 25.83
N LYS A 52 -11.04 -19.61 27.16
CA LYS A 52 -10.63 -18.38 27.82
C LYS A 52 -9.27 -18.55 28.47
N LEU A 53 -8.64 -17.42 28.78
CA LEU A 53 -7.33 -17.35 29.41
C LEU A 53 -7.44 -16.51 30.69
N ASN A 54 -6.77 -16.95 31.73
CA ASN A 54 -6.56 -16.20 32.97
C ASN A 54 -5.11 -15.74 33.05
N PHE A 55 -4.87 -14.56 33.60
CA PHE A 55 -3.51 -14.08 33.83
C PHE A 55 -3.09 -14.19 35.29
N TYR A 56 -1.89 -14.70 35.52
CA TYR A 56 -1.34 -14.92 36.83
C TYR A 56 -0.17 -13.97 37.10
N ASP A 57 -0.16 -13.38 38.29
CA ASP A 57 0.86 -12.40 38.73
C ASP A 57 2.27 -12.94 38.57
N LYS A 58 3.20 -12.10 38.13
CA LYS A 58 4.58 -12.53 37.84
C LYS A 58 5.41 -12.92 39.09
N ASP A 59 5.07 -12.33 40.24
CA ASP A 59 5.82 -12.53 41.47
C ASP A 59 5.18 -13.61 42.36
N SER A 60 3.89 -13.45 42.63
CA SER A 60 3.13 -14.36 43.50
C SER A 60 2.56 -15.58 42.76
N GLY A 61 2.28 -15.49 41.48
CA GLY A 61 1.50 -16.48 40.75
C GLY A 61 0.00 -16.46 41.07
N ALA A 62 -0.49 -15.43 41.77
CA ALA A 62 -1.91 -15.27 42.07
C ALA A 62 -2.72 -14.87 40.81
N LEU A 63 -3.95 -15.37 40.68
CA LEU A 63 -4.89 -14.95 39.66
C LEU A 63 -5.20 -13.45 39.81
N LEU A 64 -4.90 -12.67 38.80
CA LEU A 64 -5.24 -11.26 38.75
C LEU A 64 -6.64 -11.04 38.15
N LYS A 65 -7.38 -10.06 38.70
CA LYS A 65 -8.76 -9.72 38.31
C LYS A 65 -8.98 -8.22 38.36
N SER A 66 -9.95 -7.74 37.58
CA SER A 66 -10.49 -6.36 37.62
C SER A 66 -9.40 -5.28 37.54
N GLN A 67 -8.35 -5.48 36.73
CA GLN A 67 -7.22 -4.54 36.64
C GLN A 67 -6.50 -4.57 35.29
N PHE A 68 -5.76 -3.50 35.01
CA PHE A 68 -4.83 -3.45 33.89
C PHE A 68 -3.58 -4.28 34.18
N ILE A 69 -3.10 -4.95 33.16
CA ILE A 69 -1.81 -5.66 33.15
C ILE A 69 -1.02 -5.32 31.90
N VAL A 70 0.27 -5.55 31.92
CA VAL A 70 1.14 -5.58 30.76
C VAL A 70 1.69 -7.00 30.61
N ALA A 71 1.45 -7.61 29.45
CA ALA A 71 1.87 -8.98 29.18
C ALA A 71 2.49 -9.07 27.79
N TYR A 72 3.41 -10.02 27.61
CA TYR A 72 4.00 -10.29 26.30
C TYR A 72 2.98 -10.95 25.37
N SER A 73 2.79 -10.34 24.20
CA SER A 73 1.94 -10.86 23.13
C SER A 73 2.77 -11.68 22.14
N ASN A 74 2.41 -12.95 21.96
CA ASN A 74 3.04 -13.79 20.93
C ASN A 74 2.72 -13.37 19.51
N ASP A 75 1.62 -12.64 19.30
CA ASP A 75 1.19 -12.18 17.98
C ASP A 75 2.01 -10.98 17.50
N THR A 76 2.16 -9.96 18.37
CA THR A 76 2.89 -8.72 18.05
C THR A 76 4.38 -8.77 18.40
N LYS A 77 4.83 -9.79 19.18
CA LYS A 77 6.18 -9.92 19.73
C LYS A 77 6.59 -8.73 20.62
N GLN A 78 5.63 -8.13 21.29
CA GLN A 78 5.81 -6.96 22.15
C GLN A 78 5.03 -7.11 23.47
N TYR A 79 5.36 -6.27 24.43
CA TYR A 79 4.56 -6.12 25.63
C TYR A 79 3.36 -5.24 25.35
N GLU A 80 2.16 -5.77 25.60
CA GLU A 80 0.87 -5.14 25.31
C GLU A 80 0.07 -4.97 26.59
N ARG A 81 -0.84 -3.98 26.56
CA ARG A 81 -1.71 -3.66 27.70
C ARG A 81 -3.05 -4.39 27.56
N TYR A 82 -3.49 -5.02 28.64
CA TYR A 82 -4.77 -5.74 28.74
C TYR A 82 -5.54 -5.24 29.97
N TYR A 83 -6.84 -5.48 30.00
CA TYR A 83 -7.65 -5.36 31.22
C TYR A 83 -8.29 -6.71 31.50
N LEU A 84 -8.24 -7.14 32.76
CA LEU A 84 -8.82 -8.39 33.23
C LEU A 84 -10.19 -8.12 33.85
N ASP A 85 -11.17 -8.94 33.49
CA ASP A 85 -12.51 -8.92 34.10
C ASP A 85 -12.48 -9.49 35.53
N ASP A 86 -13.66 -9.57 36.16
CA ASP A 86 -13.84 -10.08 37.51
C ASP A 86 -13.51 -11.59 37.66
N ASN A 87 -13.38 -12.29 36.55
CA ASN A 87 -12.96 -13.69 36.47
C ASN A 87 -11.47 -13.84 36.12
N GLY A 88 -10.75 -12.75 35.85
CA GLY A 88 -9.34 -12.76 35.45
C GLY A 88 -9.13 -13.00 33.94
N ASN A 89 -10.18 -12.92 33.11
CA ASN A 89 -10.06 -13.07 31.67
C ASN A 89 -9.79 -11.72 30.99
N PRO A 90 -8.96 -11.65 29.94
CA PRO A 90 -8.80 -10.42 29.19
C PRO A 90 -10.10 -10.03 28.49
N VAL A 91 -10.53 -8.80 28.70
CA VAL A 91 -11.74 -8.25 28.03
C VAL A 91 -11.45 -8.00 26.55
N LYS A 92 -12.52 -7.98 25.74
CA LYS A 92 -12.46 -7.78 24.31
C LYS A 92 -13.59 -6.83 23.86
N GLY A 93 -13.36 -6.11 22.76
CA GLY A 93 -14.33 -5.16 22.27
C GLY A 93 -14.40 -3.89 23.11
N GLU A 94 -15.53 -3.19 22.98
CA GLU A 94 -15.79 -2.00 23.79
C GLU A 94 -16.09 -2.37 25.23
N TYR A 95 -15.43 -1.69 26.16
CA TYR A 95 -15.57 -1.94 27.58
C TYR A 95 -15.60 -0.63 28.36
N ARG A 96 -16.18 -0.66 29.56
CA ARG A 96 -16.31 0.54 30.42
C ARG A 96 -15.55 0.39 31.71
N ILE A 97 -14.53 1.22 31.91
CA ILE A 97 -13.70 1.23 33.10
C ILE A 97 -13.80 2.63 33.74
N ASN A 98 -14.20 2.71 34.99
CA ASN A 98 -14.33 3.98 35.73
C ASN A 98 -15.14 5.05 34.93
N ARG A 99 -16.25 4.66 34.31
CA ARG A 99 -17.14 5.49 33.46
C ARG A 99 -16.51 5.96 32.13
N ARG A 100 -15.31 5.51 31.78
CA ARG A 100 -14.64 5.83 30.49
C ARG A 100 -14.81 4.65 29.54
N SER A 101 -15.20 4.90 28.31
CA SER A 101 -15.19 3.88 27.26
C SER A 101 -13.78 3.64 26.75
N VAL A 102 -13.37 2.40 26.69
CA VAL A 102 -12.10 1.90 26.20
C VAL A 102 -12.39 0.78 25.18
N TYR A 103 -11.41 0.42 24.37
CA TYR A 103 -11.57 -0.69 23.42
C TYR A 103 -10.39 -1.64 23.47
N PHE A 104 -10.70 -2.92 23.44
CA PHE A 104 -9.72 -3.99 23.38
C PHE A 104 -9.92 -4.76 22.08
N ASP A 105 -8.84 -5.11 21.41
CA ASP A 105 -8.88 -5.86 20.14
C ASP A 105 -9.72 -7.15 20.29
N ASP A 106 -10.60 -7.41 19.35
CA ASP A 106 -11.58 -8.51 19.43
C ASP A 106 -10.92 -9.90 19.39
N LYS A 107 -9.70 -9.99 18.86
CA LYS A 107 -8.96 -11.26 18.76
C LYS A 107 -8.00 -11.43 19.92
N SER A 108 -7.10 -10.47 20.09
CA SER A 108 -6.01 -10.54 21.07
C SER A 108 -6.39 -10.09 22.47
N GLY A 109 -7.39 -9.20 22.64
CA GLY A 109 -7.70 -8.54 23.89
C GLY A 109 -6.74 -7.41 24.26
N THR A 110 -5.84 -6.99 23.35
CA THR A 110 -4.92 -5.87 23.58
C THR A 110 -5.66 -4.53 23.51
N GLN A 111 -5.32 -3.58 24.37
CA GLN A 111 -5.96 -2.27 24.39
C GLN A 111 -5.63 -1.50 23.12
N ILE A 112 -6.65 -0.93 22.48
CA ILE A 112 -6.50 0.01 21.37
C ILE A 112 -6.15 1.37 21.93
N ILE A 113 -5.00 1.91 21.53
CA ILE A 113 -4.50 3.23 21.94
C ILE A 113 -4.02 4.01 20.74
N ASP A 114 -4.26 5.34 20.76
CA ASP A 114 -3.77 6.31 19.77
C ASP A 114 -4.12 5.96 18.32
N ARG A 115 -5.30 5.35 18.09
CA ARG A 115 -5.80 4.92 16.78
C ARG A 115 -7.32 4.68 16.78
N PHE A 116 -7.84 4.50 15.58
CA PHE A 116 -9.21 4.00 15.40
C PHE A 116 -9.30 2.50 15.72
N ALA A 117 -10.35 2.12 16.45
CA ALA A 117 -10.70 0.73 16.72
C ALA A 117 -11.55 0.13 15.59
N PRO A 118 -11.75 -1.20 15.56
CA PRO A 118 -12.65 -1.88 14.62
C PRO A 118 -14.08 -1.34 14.60
N ASN A 119 -14.59 -0.81 15.73
CA ASN A 119 -15.89 -0.13 15.81
C ASN A 119 -15.92 1.25 15.13
N GLY A 120 -14.78 1.71 14.57
CA GLY A 120 -14.66 2.98 13.85
C GLY A 120 -14.47 4.22 14.72
N HIS A 121 -14.41 4.11 16.03
CA HIS A 121 -14.16 5.22 16.95
C HIS A 121 -12.67 5.36 17.29
N PHE A 122 -12.24 6.59 17.56
CA PHE A 122 -10.88 6.92 17.96
C PHE A 122 -10.68 6.79 19.47
N TYR A 123 -9.57 6.20 19.86
CA TYR A 123 -9.13 6.08 21.24
C TYR A 123 -7.75 6.75 21.37
N ASP A 124 -7.59 7.62 22.38
CA ASP A 124 -6.38 8.43 22.60
C ASP A 124 -5.17 7.61 23.11
N GLN A 125 -4.12 8.32 23.51
CA GLN A 125 -2.90 7.71 24.05
C GLN A 125 -3.12 6.95 25.37
N ASP A 126 -4.17 7.29 26.10
CA ASP A 126 -4.59 6.58 27.32
C ASP A 126 -5.52 5.40 27.00
N GLY A 127 -5.92 5.25 25.74
CA GLY A 127 -6.89 4.26 25.27
C GLY A 127 -8.33 4.60 25.59
N VAL A 128 -8.64 5.87 25.82
CA VAL A 128 -9.98 6.37 26.11
C VAL A 128 -10.65 6.89 24.84
N PHE A 129 -11.94 6.59 24.68
CA PHE A 129 -12.74 7.09 23.57
C PHE A 129 -12.73 8.62 23.50
N VAL A 130 -12.49 9.15 22.30
CA VAL A 130 -12.56 10.58 22.01
C VAL A 130 -13.65 10.85 21.00
N ASN A 131 -14.60 11.74 21.37
CA ASN A 131 -15.60 12.22 20.44
C ASN A 131 -14.99 13.28 19.51
N LEU A 132 -14.70 12.89 18.28
CA LEU A 132 -14.14 13.78 17.23
C LEU A 132 -15.23 14.50 16.41
N GLY A 133 -16.51 14.38 16.79
CA GLY A 133 -17.65 14.93 16.06
C GLY A 133 -18.23 13.97 15.02
N THR A 134 -19.13 14.48 14.16
CA THR A 134 -19.85 13.68 13.16
C THR A 134 -19.93 14.42 11.83
N ASN A 135 -20.13 13.67 10.72
CA ASN A 135 -20.32 14.19 9.36
C ASN A 135 -19.24 15.21 8.95
N ARG A 136 -17.99 14.90 9.22
CA ARG A 136 -16.87 15.83 8.97
C ARG A 136 -15.57 15.12 8.65
N PHE A 137 -14.70 15.81 7.92
CA PHE A 137 -13.30 15.41 7.80
C PHE A 137 -12.54 15.74 9.10
N VAL A 138 -11.63 14.85 9.46
CA VAL A 138 -10.66 15.03 10.56
C VAL A 138 -9.27 14.62 10.10
N GLU A 139 -8.27 15.37 10.56
CA GLU A 139 -6.87 15.04 10.33
C GLU A 139 -6.25 14.51 11.62
N ILE A 140 -5.64 13.34 11.55
CA ILE A 140 -4.94 12.72 12.68
C ILE A 140 -3.57 12.24 12.17
N LYS A 141 -2.50 12.79 12.71
CA LYS A 141 -1.11 12.44 12.34
C LYS A 141 -0.84 12.57 10.84
N GLY A 142 -1.30 13.64 10.21
CA GLY A 142 -1.14 13.89 8.78
C GLY A 142 -1.99 13.02 7.85
N LYS A 143 -2.91 12.23 8.40
CA LYS A 143 -3.83 11.38 7.64
C LYS A 143 -5.25 11.91 7.77
N TRP A 144 -5.97 11.94 6.65
CA TRP A 144 -7.34 12.43 6.60
C TRP A 144 -8.34 11.29 6.69
N TYR A 145 -9.37 11.47 7.49
CA TYR A 145 -10.49 10.56 7.71
C TYR A 145 -11.80 11.30 7.55
N TYR A 146 -12.89 10.60 7.31
CA TYR A 146 -14.23 11.18 7.39
C TYR A 146 -15.06 10.41 8.41
N LEU A 147 -15.70 11.14 9.29
CA LEU A 147 -16.60 10.59 10.32
C LEU A 147 -18.05 10.66 9.82
N ASN A 148 -18.76 9.55 9.91
CA ASN A 148 -20.18 9.45 9.58
C ASN A 148 -21.06 10.13 10.66
N ASN A 149 -22.39 9.99 10.54
CA ASN A 149 -23.36 10.54 11.49
C ASN A 149 -23.27 9.94 12.92
N SER A 150 -22.58 8.80 13.07
CA SER A 150 -22.32 8.14 14.36
C SER A 150 -20.91 8.45 14.91
N GLY A 151 -20.12 9.30 14.26
CA GLY A 151 -18.74 9.61 14.65
C GLY A 151 -17.74 8.50 14.34
N GLN A 152 -18.08 7.58 13.45
CA GLN A 152 -17.23 6.46 13.04
C GLN A 152 -16.56 6.75 11.71
N ILE A 153 -15.30 6.29 11.51
CA ILE A 153 -14.64 6.38 10.21
C ILE A 153 -15.40 5.55 9.16
N ILE A 154 -15.41 6.08 7.92
CA ILE A 154 -15.92 5.36 6.75
C ILE A 154 -14.76 4.77 5.94
N LYS A 155 -15.06 3.78 5.09
CA LYS A 155 -14.10 3.06 4.22
C LYS A 155 -14.70 2.87 2.84
N GLY A 156 -13.84 2.77 1.83
CA GLY A 156 -14.27 2.58 0.45
C GLY A 156 -14.71 3.87 -0.24
N SER A 157 -15.51 3.74 -1.30
CA SER A 157 -15.98 4.85 -2.12
C SER A 157 -17.24 5.51 -1.55
N HIS A 158 -17.22 6.83 -1.42
CA HIS A 158 -18.34 7.63 -0.93
C HIS A 158 -18.51 8.90 -1.76
N ILE A 159 -19.74 9.44 -1.78
CA ILE A 159 -20.04 10.77 -2.28
C ILE A 159 -20.21 11.71 -1.09
N ILE A 160 -19.29 12.67 -0.95
CA ILE A 160 -19.32 13.67 0.11
C ILE A 160 -19.37 15.05 -0.52
N ASN A 161 -20.35 15.84 -0.17
CA ASN A 161 -20.60 17.18 -0.75
C ASN A 161 -20.60 17.15 -2.29
N GLY A 162 -21.23 16.15 -2.90
CA GLY A 162 -21.36 15.98 -4.34
C GLY A 162 -20.07 15.49 -5.06
N ALA A 163 -19.00 15.21 -4.35
CA ALA A 163 -17.75 14.70 -4.91
C ALA A 163 -17.49 13.26 -4.49
N GLN A 164 -17.06 12.42 -5.43
CA GLN A 164 -16.60 11.07 -5.12
C GLN A 164 -15.22 11.13 -4.47
N VAL A 165 -15.07 10.46 -3.34
CA VAL A 165 -13.85 10.30 -2.57
C VAL A 165 -13.65 8.81 -2.22
N TYR A 166 -12.46 8.43 -1.83
CA TYR A 166 -12.17 7.05 -1.44
C TYR A 166 -11.34 7.00 -0.15
N PHE A 167 -11.69 6.08 0.73
CA PHE A 167 -10.96 5.78 1.96
C PHE A 167 -10.47 4.34 1.92
N ASP A 168 -9.22 4.12 2.28
CA ASP A 168 -8.61 2.80 2.31
C ASP A 168 -9.23 1.89 3.41
N GLU A 169 -8.67 0.71 3.60
CA GLU A 169 -9.12 -0.26 4.59
C GLU A 169 -8.92 0.20 6.04
N ASN A 170 -8.06 1.19 6.26
CA ASN A 170 -7.85 1.84 7.54
C ASN A 170 -8.70 3.12 7.71
N GLY A 171 -9.52 3.47 6.71
CA GLY A 171 -10.32 4.69 6.68
C GLY A 171 -9.53 5.94 6.30
N ILE A 172 -8.30 5.80 5.78
CA ILE A 172 -7.45 6.92 5.35
C ILE A 172 -7.89 7.35 3.95
N GLN A 173 -8.17 8.65 3.77
CA GLN A 173 -8.52 9.22 2.47
C GLN A 173 -7.36 9.05 1.48
N ILE A 174 -7.64 8.50 0.29
CA ILE A 174 -6.68 8.46 -0.81
C ILE A 174 -6.57 9.86 -1.42
N LYS A 175 -5.35 10.36 -1.51
CA LYS A 175 -4.99 11.65 -2.13
C LYS A 175 -3.70 11.49 -2.92
N GLY A 176 -3.64 12.01 -4.16
CA GLY A 176 -2.45 11.95 -5.01
C GLY A 176 -2.07 10.54 -5.46
N ASP A 177 -2.96 9.56 -5.32
CA ASP A 177 -2.68 8.16 -5.68
C ASP A 177 -3.95 7.45 -6.18
N PHE A 178 -3.79 6.20 -6.55
CA PHE A 178 -4.84 5.35 -7.08
C PHE A 178 -5.48 4.50 -5.97
N ASP A 179 -6.78 4.26 -6.06
CA ASP A 179 -7.46 3.25 -5.25
C ASP A 179 -7.25 1.83 -5.82
N LYS A 180 -7.83 0.83 -5.16
CA LYS A 180 -7.74 -0.58 -5.59
C LYS A 180 -8.40 -0.89 -6.94
N GLU A 181 -9.25 0.02 -7.44
CA GLU A 181 -9.90 -0.06 -8.74
C GLU A 181 -9.16 0.77 -9.79
N ASN A 182 -7.95 1.24 -9.44
CA ASN A 182 -7.09 2.07 -10.30
C ASN A 182 -7.71 3.42 -10.68
N ARG A 183 -8.56 4.01 -9.83
CA ARG A 183 -9.10 5.36 -9.99
C ARG A 183 -8.23 6.34 -9.23
N TYR A 184 -7.90 7.46 -9.86
CA TYR A 184 -7.02 8.49 -9.30
C TYR A 184 -7.80 9.55 -8.55
N TYR A 185 -7.29 9.92 -7.38
CA TYR A 185 -7.85 10.97 -6.53
C TYR A 185 -6.87 12.13 -6.37
N ASP A 186 -7.39 13.34 -6.52
CA ASP A 186 -6.62 14.59 -6.50
C ASP A 186 -5.79 14.74 -5.21
N GLU A 187 -4.54 15.15 -5.34
CA GLU A 187 -3.57 15.20 -4.23
C GLU A 187 -3.93 16.21 -3.13
N HIS A 188 -4.65 17.28 -3.49
CA HIS A 188 -5.03 18.33 -2.55
C HIS A 188 -6.42 18.07 -1.96
N THR A 189 -7.38 17.75 -2.82
CA THR A 189 -8.79 17.65 -2.43
C THR A 189 -9.25 16.23 -2.11
N GLY A 190 -8.54 15.21 -2.60
CA GLY A 190 -8.96 13.80 -2.51
C GLY A 190 -10.21 13.47 -3.32
N LYS A 191 -10.62 14.33 -4.27
CA LYS A 191 -11.76 14.08 -5.16
C LYS A 191 -11.34 13.23 -6.35
N LEU A 192 -12.24 12.40 -6.84
CA LEU A 192 -12.02 11.65 -8.08
C LEU A 192 -11.69 12.61 -9.23
N VAL A 193 -10.62 12.33 -9.94
CA VAL A 193 -10.18 13.06 -11.12
C VAL A 193 -10.72 12.38 -12.37
N THR A 194 -11.18 13.20 -13.35
CA THR A 194 -11.62 12.71 -14.66
C THR A 194 -11.13 13.66 -15.77
N ASN A 195 -10.89 13.12 -16.95
CA ASN A 195 -10.55 13.87 -18.19
C ASN A 195 -9.39 14.86 -17.98
N ARG A 196 -8.32 14.44 -17.30
CA ARG A 196 -7.20 15.32 -16.97
C ARG A 196 -5.87 14.59 -16.97
N PHE A 197 -4.80 15.26 -17.40
CA PHE A 197 -3.43 14.79 -17.17
C PHE A 197 -3.05 14.93 -15.70
N VAL A 198 -2.36 13.94 -15.17
CA VAL A 198 -1.81 13.91 -13.81
C VAL A 198 -0.40 13.32 -13.83
N THR A 199 0.41 13.69 -12.83
CA THR A 199 1.73 13.10 -12.61
C THR A 199 1.71 12.35 -11.28
N VAL A 200 2.10 11.09 -11.29
CA VAL A 200 2.17 10.25 -10.09
C VAL A 200 3.50 9.52 -10.09
N LYS A 201 4.32 9.75 -9.06
CA LYS A 201 5.65 9.10 -8.94
C LYS A 201 6.47 9.24 -10.23
N ASP A 202 6.60 10.47 -10.74
CA ASP A 202 7.34 10.86 -11.94
C ASP A 202 6.82 10.27 -13.27
N LYS A 203 5.64 9.67 -13.28
CA LYS A 203 4.96 9.19 -14.49
C LYS A 203 3.74 10.02 -14.79
N ASN A 204 3.57 10.37 -16.07
CA ASN A 204 2.39 11.09 -16.53
C ASN A 204 1.29 10.10 -16.94
N TYR A 205 0.06 10.45 -16.63
CA TYR A 205 -1.13 9.69 -17.00
C TYR A 205 -2.20 10.65 -17.53
N PHE A 206 -3.09 10.17 -18.38
CA PHE A 206 -4.36 10.85 -18.61
C PHE A 206 -5.47 10.04 -17.98
N ILE A 207 -6.16 10.64 -17.04
CA ILE A 207 -7.29 10.03 -16.37
C ILE A 207 -8.54 10.23 -17.22
N GLY A 208 -9.14 9.15 -17.67
CA GLY A 208 -10.34 9.19 -18.50
C GLY A 208 -11.63 9.47 -17.71
N ALA A 209 -12.77 9.45 -18.39
CA ALA A 209 -14.08 9.77 -17.82
C ALA A 209 -14.50 8.88 -16.62
N LYS A 210 -13.96 7.68 -16.51
CA LYS A 210 -14.22 6.74 -15.41
C LYS A 210 -13.31 6.92 -14.19
N GLY A 211 -12.39 7.89 -14.25
CA GLY A 211 -11.41 8.12 -13.19
C GLY A 211 -10.18 7.20 -13.25
N THR A 212 -10.07 6.36 -14.27
CA THR A 212 -8.94 5.43 -14.47
C THR A 212 -8.01 5.91 -15.57
N PRO A 213 -6.70 5.57 -15.53
CA PRO A 213 -5.78 5.86 -16.62
C PRO A 213 -6.25 5.26 -17.95
N VAL A 214 -6.20 6.04 -19.03
CA VAL A 214 -6.38 5.51 -20.38
C VAL A 214 -5.17 4.68 -20.81
N LYS A 215 -5.35 3.84 -21.82
CA LYS A 215 -4.32 2.93 -22.35
C LYS A 215 -4.33 2.93 -23.87
N GLY A 216 -3.16 2.69 -24.47
CA GLY A 216 -3.01 2.68 -25.91
C GLY A 216 -3.07 4.08 -26.56
N ALA A 217 -3.29 4.12 -27.87
CA ALA A 217 -3.43 5.37 -28.60
C ALA A 217 -4.76 6.06 -28.25
N THR A 218 -4.68 7.32 -27.84
CA THR A 218 -5.84 8.08 -27.37
C THR A 218 -5.80 9.50 -27.97
N LEU A 219 -6.91 9.95 -28.54
CA LEU A 219 -7.07 11.32 -29.04
C LEU A 219 -7.54 12.23 -27.90
N ILE A 220 -6.76 13.25 -27.58
CA ILE A 220 -7.06 14.24 -26.55
C ILE A 220 -6.85 15.62 -27.13
N ASP A 221 -7.88 16.46 -27.13
CA ASP A 221 -7.87 17.81 -27.68
C ASP A 221 -7.27 17.88 -29.11
N GLY A 222 -7.67 16.92 -29.97
CA GLY A 222 -7.25 16.83 -31.37
C GLY A 222 -5.83 16.33 -31.60
N LYS A 223 -5.09 15.91 -30.56
CA LYS A 223 -3.74 15.32 -30.65
C LYS A 223 -3.77 13.88 -30.22
N GLU A 224 -3.07 13.00 -30.96
CA GLU A 224 -2.89 11.61 -30.56
C GLU A 224 -1.75 11.52 -29.54
N TYR A 225 -2.00 10.78 -28.46
CA TYR A 225 -1.02 10.38 -27.43
C TYR A 225 -1.01 8.87 -27.30
N TYR A 226 0.05 8.30 -26.73
CA TYR A 226 0.10 6.88 -26.44
C TYR A 226 0.38 6.65 -24.97
N PHE A 227 -0.40 5.76 -24.39
CA PHE A 227 -0.27 5.33 -23.00
C PHE A 227 0.04 3.83 -22.98
N ASP A 228 1.02 3.44 -22.19
CA ASP A 228 1.44 2.05 -22.06
C ASP A 228 0.25 1.12 -21.73
N ASN A 229 0.14 0.03 -22.46
CA ASN A 229 -1.03 -0.86 -22.37
C ASN A 229 -1.16 -1.59 -21.04
N LYS A 230 -0.08 -1.72 -20.26
CA LYS A 230 -0.09 -2.37 -18.94
C LYS A 230 -0.34 -1.34 -17.84
N THR A 231 0.45 -0.30 -17.82
CA THR A 231 0.50 0.68 -16.72
C THR A 231 -0.38 1.90 -16.93
N GLY A 232 -0.69 2.27 -18.17
CA GLY A 232 -1.35 3.52 -18.51
C GLY A 232 -0.42 4.74 -18.45
N ALA A 233 0.89 4.56 -18.25
CA ALA A 233 1.85 5.66 -18.25
C ALA A 233 2.03 6.21 -19.67
N GLN A 234 2.08 7.55 -19.82
CA GLN A 234 2.28 8.23 -21.10
C GLN A 234 3.67 7.90 -21.66
N VAL A 235 3.74 7.55 -22.94
CA VAL A 235 5.00 7.42 -23.69
C VAL A 235 5.43 8.81 -24.17
N LYS A 236 6.68 9.17 -23.91
CA LYS A 236 7.32 10.42 -24.35
C LYS A 236 8.76 10.14 -24.80
N GLY A 237 9.16 10.75 -25.92
CA GLY A 237 10.53 10.62 -26.45
C GLY A 237 10.86 9.23 -26.98
N ASP A 238 9.86 8.40 -27.23
CA ASP A 238 10.03 7.01 -27.65
C ASP A 238 8.89 6.53 -28.56
N PHE A 239 9.03 5.33 -29.07
CA PHE A 239 7.99 4.64 -29.82
C PHE A 239 6.99 3.97 -28.88
N GLY A 240 5.71 4.20 -29.11
CA GLY A 240 4.63 3.48 -28.46
C GLY A 240 4.55 2.02 -28.92
N GLY A 241 3.78 1.20 -28.20
CA GLY A 241 3.55 -0.21 -28.59
C GLY A 241 2.82 -0.39 -29.91
N ASN A 242 2.31 0.70 -30.52
CA ASN A 242 1.77 0.76 -31.88
C ASN A 242 2.83 1.09 -32.95
N GLY A 243 4.10 1.25 -32.56
CA GLY A 243 5.23 1.56 -33.44
C GLY A 243 5.31 2.99 -33.93
N LYS A 244 4.52 3.94 -33.38
CA LYS A 244 4.55 5.36 -33.68
C LYS A 244 5.36 6.12 -32.65
N TYR A 245 6.05 7.19 -33.05
CA TYR A 245 6.86 8.01 -32.17
C TYR A 245 6.06 9.15 -31.52
N TYR A 246 6.32 9.36 -30.23
CA TYR A 246 5.67 10.38 -29.41
C TYR A 246 6.67 11.38 -28.86
N ASP A 247 6.39 12.66 -29.00
CA ASP A 247 7.28 13.78 -28.70
C ASP A 247 7.82 13.79 -27.27
N THR A 248 9.10 14.10 -27.13
CA THR A 248 9.82 14.09 -25.83
C THR A 248 9.22 15.07 -24.82
N SER A 249 8.80 16.24 -25.27
CA SER A 249 8.28 17.29 -24.36
C SER A 249 6.79 17.13 -24.11
N THR A 250 6.02 16.98 -25.18
CA THR A 250 4.54 16.96 -25.10
C THR A 250 3.94 15.57 -25.01
N GLY A 251 4.63 14.56 -25.55
CA GLY A 251 4.11 13.21 -25.72
C GLY A 251 3.06 13.06 -26.82
N ALA A 252 2.86 14.09 -27.66
CA ALA A 252 1.96 14.02 -28.80
C ALA A 252 2.62 13.27 -29.97
N LEU A 253 1.80 12.65 -30.84
CA LEU A 253 2.26 12.00 -32.07
C LEU A 253 3.11 12.95 -32.90
N VAL A 254 4.22 12.47 -33.41
CA VAL A 254 5.12 13.18 -34.33
C VAL A 254 5.04 12.55 -35.71
N THR A 255 5.00 13.39 -36.74
CA THR A 255 4.93 12.95 -38.14
C THR A 255 5.90 13.74 -39.01
N ASN A 256 6.35 13.13 -40.13
CA ASN A 256 7.11 13.75 -41.20
C ASN A 256 8.38 14.51 -40.75
N ARG A 257 9.14 13.95 -39.79
CA ARG A 257 10.38 14.58 -39.37
C ARG A 257 11.38 13.58 -38.78
N TYR A 258 12.63 14.02 -38.64
CA TYR A 258 13.65 13.29 -37.90
C TYR A 258 13.37 13.36 -36.41
N VAL A 259 13.61 12.22 -35.73
CA VAL A 259 13.54 12.06 -34.28
C VAL A 259 14.74 11.27 -33.78
N ASN A 260 15.10 11.48 -32.52
CA ASN A 260 16.20 10.76 -31.89
C ASN A 260 15.66 9.95 -30.71
N VAL A 261 16.03 8.66 -30.64
CA VAL A 261 15.75 7.80 -29.51
C VAL A 261 17.07 7.17 -29.06
N ASP A 262 17.42 7.36 -27.81
CA ASP A 262 18.72 7.03 -27.25
C ASP A 262 19.88 7.73 -28.02
N LYS A 263 20.50 7.12 -28.95
CA LYS A 263 21.55 7.69 -29.79
C LYS A 263 21.30 7.47 -31.29
N TYR A 264 20.15 6.92 -31.63
CA TYR A 264 19.79 6.57 -33.01
C TYR A 264 18.81 7.58 -33.59
N TRP A 265 19.02 7.94 -34.86
CA TRP A 265 18.14 8.80 -35.61
C TRP A 265 17.17 7.96 -36.42
N TYR A 266 15.95 8.43 -36.50
CA TYR A 266 14.86 7.88 -37.30
C TYR A 266 14.20 9.01 -38.09
N TYR A 267 13.56 8.71 -39.21
CA TYR A 267 12.60 9.62 -39.82
C TYR A 267 11.23 8.97 -39.74
N VAL A 268 10.29 9.64 -39.12
CA VAL A 268 8.91 9.14 -39.03
C VAL A 268 8.05 9.70 -40.18
N ASP A 269 7.21 8.84 -40.74
CA ASP A 269 6.30 9.12 -41.84
C ASP A 269 5.04 9.92 -41.40
N ALA A 270 4.06 10.07 -42.31
CA ALA A 270 2.81 10.74 -42.05
C ALA A 270 1.94 10.06 -40.98
N GLU A 271 2.15 8.77 -40.72
CA GLU A 271 1.50 7.98 -39.69
C GLU A 271 2.29 7.97 -38.39
N GLY A 272 3.49 8.55 -38.35
CA GLY A 272 4.40 8.57 -37.18
C GLY A 272 5.25 7.32 -37.02
N LYS A 273 5.31 6.44 -38.04
CA LYS A 273 6.11 5.22 -38.04
C LYS A 273 7.50 5.44 -38.63
N PRO A 274 8.54 4.75 -38.17
CA PRO A 274 9.88 4.91 -38.71
C PRO A 274 9.96 4.36 -40.14
N LEU A 275 10.54 5.16 -41.05
CA LEU A 275 10.86 4.73 -42.40
C LEU A 275 11.97 3.67 -42.39
N LYS A 276 12.01 2.83 -43.42
CA LYS A 276 12.97 1.73 -43.61
C LYS A 276 13.50 1.71 -45.04
N GLY A 277 14.71 1.17 -45.21
CA GLY A 277 15.35 1.05 -46.53
C GLY A 277 15.79 2.38 -47.11
N SER A 278 16.04 2.38 -48.44
CA SER A 278 16.42 3.57 -49.20
C SER A 278 15.26 4.55 -49.27
N GLN A 279 15.52 5.79 -48.88
CA GLN A 279 14.54 6.90 -48.89
C GLN A 279 15.16 8.16 -49.49
N THR A 280 14.31 9.10 -49.93
CA THR A 280 14.74 10.43 -50.31
C THR A 280 14.00 11.45 -49.44
N ILE A 281 14.71 12.12 -48.55
CA ILE A 281 14.16 13.11 -47.63
C ILE A 281 14.70 14.49 -48.02
N ASN A 282 13.81 15.43 -48.34
CA ASN A 282 14.16 16.77 -48.81
C ASN A 282 15.18 16.74 -49.97
N ASN A 283 14.98 15.86 -50.94
CA ASN A 283 15.85 15.64 -52.10
C ASN A 283 17.23 15.03 -51.76
N VAL A 284 17.44 14.56 -50.53
CA VAL A 284 18.66 13.87 -50.08
C VAL A 284 18.41 12.40 -49.98
N PRO A 285 19.16 11.52 -50.73
CA PRO A 285 19.09 10.10 -50.56
C PRO A 285 19.70 9.69 -49.23
N VAL A 286 18.96 8.91 -48.44
CA VAL A 286 19.34 8.38 -47.09
C VAL A 286 18.94 6.93 -47.01
N TYR A 287 19.47 6.22 -46.01
CA TYR A 287 19.10 4.84 -45.75
C TYR A 287 18.78 4.61 -44.27
N PHE A 288 17.71 3.87 -44.03
CA PHE A 288 17.31 3.43 -42.72
C PHE A 288 17.39 1.89 -42.68
N ASP A 289 17.97 1.29 -41.61
CA ASP A 289 18.06 -0.16 -41.52
C ASP A 289 16.68 -0.82 -41.68
N SER A 290 16.68 -1.99 -42.31
CA SER A 290 15.44 -2.71 -42.68
C SER A 290 14.72 -3.29 -41.48
N TYR A 291 15.39 -3.44 -40.34
CA TYR A 291 14.82 -4.08 -39.16
C TYR A 291 14.22 -3.07 -38.18
N TYR A 292 15.00 -2.08 -37.72
CA TYR A 292 14.58 -1.08 -36.73
C TYR A 292 14.16 0.25 -37.33
N GLY A 293 14.60 0.60 -38.54
CA GLY A 293 14.42 1.92 -39.17
C GLY A 293 15.39 2.96 -38.64
N ARG A 294 16.57 2.58 -38.12
CA ARG A 294 17.63 3.51 -37.69
C ARG A 294 18.35 4.06 -38.91
N GLN A 295 18.59 5.36 -38.95
CA GLN A 295 19.36 5.97 -40.03
C GLN A 295 20.78 5.41 -40.03
N ILE A 296 21.24 4.89 -41.18
CA ILE A 296 22.64 4.50 -41.38
C ILE A 296 23.47 5.74 -41.57
N LYS A 297 24.54 5.87 -40.77
CA LYS A 297 25.52 6.95 -40.81
C LYS A 297 26.92 6.38 -40.62
N GLY A 298 27.89 6.76 -41.50
CA GLY A 298 29.25 6.29 -41.43
C GLY A 298 29.41 4.79 -41.78
N ASP A 299 28.46 4.22 -42.53
CA ASP A 299 28.48 2.80 -42.87
C ASP A 299 27.76 2.56 -44.20
N PHE A 300 27.75 1.32 -44.68
CA PHE A 300 27.02 0.89 -45.85
C PHE A 300 25.59 0.50 -45.51
N GLY A 301 24.65 0.91 -46.34
CA GLY A 301 23.29 0.36 -46.32
C GLY A 301 23.22 -1.01 -46.99
N ASP A 302 22.16 -1.78 -46.77
CA ASP A 302 21.92 -3.08 -47.42
C ASP A 302 21.76 -2.91 -48.94
N ASP A 303 21.56 -1.69 -49.44
CA ASP A 303 21.54 -1.32 -50.86
C ASP A 303 22.94 -1.17 -51.49
N GLY A 304 24.00 -1.37 -50.68
CA GLY A 304 25.40 -1.33 -51.09
C GLY A 304 26.01 0.07 -51.26
N TYR A 305 25.30 1.13 -50.89
CA TYR A 305 25.84 2.48 -50.89
C TYR A 305 26.34 2.89 -49.52
N TYR A 306 27.45 3.70 -49.52
CA TYR A 306 27.96 4.29 -48.31
C TYR A 306 27.24 5.57 -47.92
N TYR A 307 26.96 5.78 -46.65
CA TYR A 307 26.25 6.94 -46.11
C TYR A 307 27.12 7.75 -45.17
N ASP A 308 27.15 9.07 -45.42
CA ASP A 308 28.00 10.01 -44.69
C ASP A 308 27.78 9.95 -43.18
N LYS A 309 28.89 10.01 -42.42
CA LYS A 309 28.85 9.82 -40.95
C LYS A 309 28.12 10.92 -40.19
N ASP A 310 28.09 12.14 -40.73
CA ASP A 310 27.50 13.30 -40.05
C ASP A 310 26.06 13.53 -40.51
N SER A 311 25.85 13.61 -41.83
CA SER A 311 24.54 13.88 -42.46
C SER A 311 23.69 12.62 -42.69
N GLY A 312 24.31 11.45 -42.90
CA GLY A 312 23.65 10.24 -43.35
C GLY A 312 23.20 10.29 -44.80
N ALA A 313 23.70 11.27 -45.59
CA ALA A 313 23.44 11.36 -47.03
C ALA A 313 24.22 10.31 -47.78
N ARG A 314 23.67 9.75 -48.85
CA ARG A 314 24.41 8.82 -49.74
C ARG A 314 25.58 9.53 -50.41
N ILE A 315 26.75 8.95 -50.28
CA ILE A 315 27.96 9.40 -50.95
C ILE A 315 28.05 8.72 -52.33
N THR A 316 28.11 9.52 -53.37
CA THR A 316 28.46 9.04 -54.72
C THR A 316 29.98 9.05 -54.84
N LEU A 317 30.61 7.88 -54.81
CA LEU A 317 32.05 7.77 -55.08
C LEU A 317 32.23 8.10 -56.57
N GLU A 318 32.86 9.25 -56.90
CA GLU A 318 33.30 9.51 -58.25
C GLU A 318 34.34 8.43 -58.61
N LYS A 319 34.08 7.68 -59.68
CA LYS A 319 35.11 6.83 -60.28
C LYS A 319 36.24 7.73 -60.74
N ASN A 320 37.35 7.78 -60.01
CA ASN A 320 38.58 8.33 -60.55
C ASN A 320 38.89 7.57 -61.86
N ARG A 321 38.80 8.27 -62.96
CA ARG A 321 39.28 7.79 -64.26
C ARG A 321 40.78 7.83 -64.32
#